data_9793cf68f1e40509db30f767a9205944
#
_entry.id   9793cf68f1e40509db30f767a9205944
#
_cell.length_a   1.000
_cell.length_b   1.000
_cell.length_c   1.000
_cell.angle_alpha   90.00
_cell.angle_beta   90.00
_cell.angle_gamma   90.00
#
_symmetry.space_group_name_H-M   'P 1'
#
loop_
_entity.id
_entity.type
_entity.pdbx_description
1 polymer ?
#
loop_
_entity_poly.entity_id
_entity_poly.type
_entity_poly.pdbx_seq_one_letter_code
_entity_poly.pdbx_strand_id
1 'polypeptide(L)'
;THYYSKKNGIDGKAFVSENNRSTNLIKDSEEVLKAFFKQIAEDKTSDIVLISGDLTKNGEPDSHKEFIELLYELKNAGKKVYVITATHDFQGNGICHKFVGDKKVEIPSTLREELLDMYHDFGPDEAIALHEDSMSYVVQLADGYRLFALNDDRNHEGKSGFSKVC
;
A
#
# COMPACT_ATOMS: atom_id res chain seq x y z
N THR A 1 6.02 -2.90 1.39
CA THR A 1 5.85 -2.69 2.86
C THR A 1 5.05 -3.82 3.50
N HIS A 2 3.99 -4.28 2.88
CA HIS A 2 3.12 -5.34 3.37
C HIS A 2 2.59 -5.03 4.79
N TYR A 3 2.15 -3.80 4.99
CA TYR A 3 1.59 -3.36 6.27
C TYR A 3 0.37 -4.20 6.64
N TYR A 4 0.29 -4.58 7.90
CA TYR A 4 -0.83 -5.35 8.43
C TYR A 4 -1.33 -4.74 9.73
N SER A 5 -2.56 -4.22 9.71
CA SER A 5 -3.21 -3.65 10.89
C SER A 5 -3.48 -4.72 11.93
N LYS A 6 -3.14 -4.45 13.19
CA LYS A 6 -3.45 -5.32 14.33
C LYS A 6 -4.95 -5.51 14.54
N LYS A 7 -5.79 -4.62 13.99
CA LYS A 7 -7.27 -4.77 13.99
C LYS A 7 -7.72 -6.01 13.23
N ASN A 8 -6.90 -6.50 12.29
CA ASN A 8 -7.16 -7.73 11.57
C ASN A 8 -6.80 -9.00 12.37
N GLY A 9 -6.34 -8.86 13.63
CA GLY A 9 -5.98 -9.94 14.53
C GLY A 9 -4.53 -10.40 14.36
N ILE A 10 -3.82 -10.47 15.50
CA ILE A 10 -2.41 -10.90 15.56
C ILE A 10 -2.19 -12.06 16.54
N ASP A 11 -3.27 -12.70 16.97
CA ASP A 11 -3.27 -13.77 17.94
C ASP A 11 -3.90 -15.05 17.40
N GLY A 12 -3.72 -16.14 18.16
CA GLY A 12 -4.31 -17.43 17.87
C GLY A 12 -3.49 -18.27 16.88
N LYS A 13 -3.84 -19.56 16.82
CA LYS A 13 -3.06 -20.55 16.04
C LYS A 13 -3.05 -20.26 14.54
N ALA A 14 -4.16 -19.75 14.01
CA ALA A 14 -4.26 -19.43 12.59
C ALA A 14 -3.31 -18.29 12.21
N PHE A 15 -3.26 -17.22 13.01
CA PHE A 15 -2.31 -16.12 12.79
C PHE A 15 -0.85 -16.58 12.94
N VAL A 16 -0.54 -17.31 14.03
CA VAL A 16 0.81 -17.82 14.27
C VAL A 16 1.28 -18.70 13.11
N SER A 17 0.41 -19.58 12.58
CA SER A 17 0.73 -20.40 11.42
C SER A 17 0.99 -19.57 10.17
N GLU A 18 0.19 -18.53 9.92
CA GLU A 18 0.37 -17.62 8.78
C GLU A 18 1.67 -16.82 8.92
N ASN A 19 1.89 -16.22 10.09
CA ASN A 19 3.08 -15.41 10.37
C ASN A 19 4.37 -16.23 10.22
N ASN A 20 4.39 -17.48 10.68
CA ASN A 20 5.56 -18.37 10.59
C ASN A 20 5.84 -18.87 9.16
N ARG A 21 4.84 -18.86 8.29
CA ARG A 21 5.00 -19.21 6.87
C ARG A 21 5.35 -18.03 5.99
N SER A 22 5.03 -16.83 6.47
CA SER A 22 5.28 -15.60 5.72
C SER A 22 6.77 -15.28 5.70
N THR A 23 7.24 -14.78 4.58
CA THR A 23 8.56 -14.13 4.47
C THR A 23 8.52 -12.68 4.95
N ASN A 24 7.32 -12.14 5.19
CA ASN A 24 7.09 -10.78 5.65
C ASN A 24 6.95 -10.77 7.18
N LEU A 25 7.41 -9.69 7.81
CA LEU A 25 7.29 -9.46 9.25
C LEU A 25 5.88 -8.96 9.60
N ILE A 26 4.85 -9.79 9.38
CA ILE A 26 3.44 -9.39 9.49
C ILE A 26 3.14 -8.84 10.89
N LYS A 27 3.55 -9.59 11.93
CA LYS A 27 3.28 -9.22 13.32
C LYS A 27 3.89 -7.87 13.71
N ASP A 28 5.07 -7.58 13.19
CA ASP A 28 5.87 -6.42 13.59
C ASP A 28 5.83 -5.31 12.52
N SER A 29 5.03 -5.49 11.47
CA SER A 29 4.98 -4.56 10.31
C SER A 29 4.62 -3.13 10.72
N GLU A 30 3.73 -2.97 11.70
CA GLU A 30 3.33 -1.66 12.22
C GLU A 30 4.49 -0.95 12.90
N GLU A 31 5.16 -1.60 13.85
CA GLU A 31 6.28 -1.01 14.59
C GLU A 31 7.46 -0.68 13.66
N VAL A 32 7.77 -1.59 12.75
CA VAL A 32 8.85 -1.40 11.78
C VAL A 32 8.54 -0.22 10.87
N LEU A 33 7.33 -0.14 10.34
CA LEU A 33 6.94 0.94 9.43
C LEU A 33 6.91 2.30 10.14
N LYS A 34 6.32 2.37 11.34
CA LYS A 34 6.31 3.60 12.15
C LYS A 34 7.72 4.10 12.48
N ALA A 35 8.60 3.20 12.88
CA ALA A 35 10.00 3.56 13.15
C ALA A 35 10.70 4.08 11.87
N PHE A 36 10.47 3.44 10.73
CA PHE A 36 11.05 3.83 9.46
C PHE A 36 10.50 5.19 8.97
N PHE A 37 9.19 5.39 9.03
CA PHE A 37 8.57 6.66 8.62
C PHE A 37 8.97 7.82 9.53
N LYS A 38 9.17 7.56 10.83
CA LYS A 38 9.74 8.56 11.74
C LYS A 38 11.14 8.99 11.28
N GLN A 39 12.00 8.05 10.91
CA GLN A 39 13.34 8.38 10.39
C GLN A 39 13.25 9.20 9.10
N ILE A 40 12.33 8.83 8.18
CA ILE A 40 12.10 9.61 6.95
C ILE A 40 11.62 11.03 7.26
N ALA A 41 10.69 11.17 8.19
CA ALA A 41 10.17 12.48 8.59
C ALA A 41 11.27 13.39 9.20
N GLU A 42 12.19 12.80 9.95
CA GLU A 42 13.31 13.51 10.59
C GLU A 42 14.48 13.79 9.63
N ASP A 43 14.59 13.05 8.50
CA ASP A 43 15.63 13.26 7.50
C ASP A 43 15.52 14.66 6.86
N LYS A 44 16.64 15.38 6.78
CA LYS A 44 16.72 16.74 6.19
C LYS A 44 17.40 16.76 4.83
N THR A 45 17.75 15.59 4.31
CA THR A 45 18.48 15.48 3.04
C THR A 45 17.59 15.12 1.86
N SER A 46 16.43 14.51 2.11
CA SER A 46 15.48 14.05 1.10
C SER A 46 14.11 14.66 1.33
N ASP A 47 13.57 15.32 0.32
CA ASP A 47 12.24 15.95 0.38
C ASP A 47 11.16 15.07 -0.26
N ILE A 48 11.56 14.06 -1.03
CA ILE A 48 10.65 13.23 -1.81
C ILE A 48 10.70 11.79 -1.30
N VAL A 49 9.53 11.20 -1.11
CA VAL A 49 9.33 9.80 -0.73
C VAL A 49 8.56 9.09 -1.83
N LEU A 50 9.16 8.04 -2.40
CA LEU A 50 8.53 7.20 -3.42
C LEU A 50 8.18 5.84 -2.82
N ILE A 51 6.93 5.41 -2.98
CA ILE A 51 6.43 4.13 -2.47
C ILE A 51 5.86 3.33 -3.63
N SER A 52 6.54 2.23 -3.97
CA SER A 52 6.33 1.46 -5.19
C SER A 52 5.37 0.28 -5.02
N GLY A 53 4.31 0.44 -4.22
CA GLY A 53 3.28 -0.58 -4.05
C GLY A 53 3.57 -1.63 -2.98
N ASP A 54 2.75 -2.67 -2.94
CA ASP A 54 2.67 -3.67 -1.88
C ASP A 54 2.56 -2.98 -0.50
N LEU A 55 1.63 -2.04 -0.43
CA LEU A 55 1.39 -1.18 0.73
C LEU A 55 0.86 -2.01 1.90
N THR A 56 -0.11 -2.86 1.61
CA THR A 56 -0.77 -3.77 2.56
C THR A 56 -0.39 -5.22 2.33
N LYS A 57 -0.80 -6.11 3.24
CA LYS A 57 -0.54 -7.54 3.11
C LYS A 57 -1.40 -8.19 2.01
N ASN A 58 -2.71 -7.95 2.02
CA ASN A 58 -3.65 -8.54 1.05
C ASN A 58 -4.88 -7.64 0.80
N GLY A 59 -4.72 -6.32 0.81
CA GLY A 59 -5.83 -5.39 0.57
C GLY A 59 -6.82 -5.28 1.71
N GLU A 60 -6.38 -5.51 2.95
CA GLU A 60 -7.25 -5.36 4.12
C GLU A 60 -7.62 -3.88 4.32
N PRO A 61 -8.92 -3.52 4.41
CA PRO A 61 -9.33 -2.12 4.50
C PRO A 61 -8.76 -1.37 5.71
N ASP A 62 -8.66 -2.03 6.88
CA ASP A 62 -8.06 -1.41 8.06
C ASP A 62 -6.55 -1.17 7.88
N SER A 63 -5.86 -2.04 7.12
CA SER A 63 -4.44 -1.85 6.82
C SER A 63 -4.23 -0.63 5.91
N HIS A 64 -5.05 -0.45 4.88
CA HIS A 64 -5.00 0.75 4.04
C HIS A 64 -5.25 2.03 4.82
N LYS A 65 -6.28 2.02 5.67
CA LYS A 65 -6.66 3.19 6.47
C LYS A 65 -5.52 3.68 7.35
N GLU A 66 -4.93 2.77 8.11
CA GLU A 66 -3.83 3.10 9.00
C GLU A 66 -2.54 3.45 8.25
N PHE A 67 -2.29 2.81 7.10
CA PHE A 67 -1.16 3.16 6.24
C PHE A 67 -1.29 4.59 5.70
N ILE A 68 -2.48 4.99 5.25
CA ILE A 68 -2.77 6.35 4.78
C ILE A 68 -2.54 7.39 5.90
N GLU A 69 -2.94 7.08 7.14
CA GLU A 69 -2.65 7.95 8.30
C GLU A 69 -1.14 8.18 8.45
N LEU A 70 -0.33 7.14 8.32
CA LEU A 70 1.13 7.26 8.36
C LEU A 70 1.71 8.06 7.18
N LEU A 71 1.11 7.98 5.98
CA LEU A 71 1.51 8.82 4.84
C LEU A 71 1.24 10.30 5.10
N TYR A 72 0.12 10.63 5.74
CA TYR A 72 -0.17 12.01 6.14
C TYR A 72 0.82 12.53 7.19
N GLU A 73 1.33 11.69 8.08
CA GLU A 73 2.42 12.10 9.00
C GLU A 73 3.66 12.55 8.22
N LEU A 74 4.03 11.86 7.13
CA LEU A 74 5.13 12.27 6.26
C LEU A 74 4.84 13.61 5.54
N LYS A 75 3.63 13.78 4.97
CA LYS A 75 3.22 15.07 4.38
C LYS A 75 3.27 16.21 5.39
N ASN A 76 2.79 15.98 6.62
CA ASN A 76 2.81 16.96 7.68
C ASN A 76 4.25 17.29 8.15
N ALA A 77 5.20 16.38 7.99
CA ALA A 77 6.62 16.62 8.21
C ALA A 77 7.31 17.37 7.03
N GLY A 78 6.54 17.74 5.99
CA GLY A 78 7.01 18.50 4.83
C GLY A 78 7.54 17.65 3.69
N LYS A 79 7.31 16.32 3.70
CA LYS A 79 7.71 15.45 2.60
C LYS A 79 6.68 15.47 1.46
N LYS A 80 7.16 15.42 0.22
CA LYS A 80 6.35 15.08 -0.94
C LYS A 80 6.28 13.57 -1.05
N VAL A 81 5.07 13.00 -1.00
CA VAL A 81 4.87 11.54 -0.98
C VAL A 81 4.16 11.12 -2.25
N TYR A 82 4.76 10.21 -3.00
CA TYR A 82 4.20 9.66 -4.23
C TYR A 82 4.06 8.14 -4.10
N VAL A 83 2.86 7.65 -4.37
CA VAL A 83 2.48 6.24 -4.15
C VAL A 83 1.93 5.64 -5.43
N ILE A 84 2.31 4.40 -5.72
CA ILE A 84 1.57 3.52 -6.61
C ILE A 84 1.14 2.29 -5.81
N THR A 85 0.13 1.56 -6.30
CA THR A 85 -0.32 0.29 -5.73
C THR A 85 0.27 -0.89 -6.48
N ALA A 86 0.20 -2.09 -5.89
CA ALA A 86 0.67 -3.34 -6.49
C ALA A 86 -0.23 -4.52 -6.10
N THR A 87 0.20 -5.75 -6.41
CA THR A 87 -0.61 -6.98 -6.32
C THR A 87 -1.19 -7.28 -4.95
N HIS A 88 -0.56 -6.80 -3.88
CA HIS A 88 -1.01 -7.02 -2.51
C HIS A 88 -1.99 -5.96 -1.99
N ASP A 89 -2.29 -4.94 -2.77
CA ASP A 89 -3.12 -3.83 -2.31
C ASP A 89 -4.62 -4.03 -2.57
N PHE A 90 -4.98 -5.08 -3.27
CA PHE A 90 -6.36 -5.50 -3.51
C PHE A 90 -6.42 -6.99 -3.81
N GLN A 91 -7.62 -7.58 -3.77
CA GLN A 91 -7.85 -8.96 -4.19
C GLN A 91 -8.86 -8.99 -5.34
N GLY A 92 -8.51 -9.63 -6.46
CA GLY A 92 -9.37 -9.67 -7.64
C GLY A 92 -10.71 -10.39 -7.42
N ASN A 93 -10.80 -11.24 -6.40
CA ASN A 93 -12.06 -11.88 -5.97
C ASN A 93 -12.82 -11.07 -4.91
N GLY A 94 -12.30 -9.90 -4.50
CA GLY A 94 -12.93 -9.04 -3.50
C GLY A 94 -12.87 -9.56 -2.06
N ILE A 95 -12.03 -10.58 -1.77
CA ILE A 95 -11.99 -11.24 -0.45
C ILE A 95 -10.57 -11.26 0.08
N CYS A 96 -10.39 -10.73 1.29
CA CYS A 96 -9.19 -10.91 2.10
C CYS A 96 -9.54 -11.57 3.44
N HIS A 97 -8.64 -11.56 4.40
CA HIS A 97 -8.84 -12.32 5.63
C HIS A 97 -8.38 -11.52 6.86
N LYS A 98 -9.07 -11.78 7.97
CA LYS A 98 -8.62 -11.42 9.31
C LYS A 98 -8.55 -12.65 10.21
N PHE A 99 -7.92 -12.52 11.37
CA PHE A 99 -7.81 -13.60 12.34
C PHE A 99 -8.67 -13.29 13.57
N VAL A 100 -9.50 -14.25 13.97
CA VAL A 100 -10.37 -14.15 15.14
C VAL A 100 -10.19 -15.42 15.97
N GLY A 101 -9.47 -15.31 17.09
CA GLY A 101 -9.05 -16.48 17.85
C GLY A 101 -8.22 -17.42 16.98
N ASP A 102 -8.56 -18.71 17.01
CA ASP A 102 -7.83 -19.74 16.25
C ASP A 102 -8.29 -19.89 14.77
N LYS A 103 -9.08 -18.93 14.25
CA LYS A 103 -9.67 -19.02 12.91
C LYS A 103 -9.20 -17.89 12.00
N LYS A 104 -9.03 -18.25 10.72
CA LYS A 104 -8.92 -17.31 9.59
C LYS A 104 -10.33 -17.06 9.04
N VAL A 105 -10.78 -15.81 9.01
CA VAL A 105 -12.13 -15.40 8.64
C VAL A 105 -12.08 -14.51 7.42
N GLU A 106 -12.91 -14.78 6.44
CA GLU A 106 -13.06 -13.94 5.24
C GLU A 106 -13.69 -12.59 5.58
N ILE A 107 -13.16 -11.54 4.98
CA ILE A 107 -13.69 -10.18 4.98
C ILE A 107 -13.59 -9.59 3.58
N PRO A 108 -14.38 -8.55 3.24
CA PRO A 108 -14.19 -7.81 2.00
C PRO A 108 -12.76 -7.24 1.91
N SER A 109 -12.14 -7.40 0.76
CA SER A 109 -10.91 -6.68 0.40
C SER A 109 -11.28 -5.30 -0.12
N THR A 110 -10.36 -4.34 0.00
CA THR A 110 -10.39 -3.11 -0.79
C THR A 110 -10.42 -3.49 -2.27
N LEU A 111 -11.27 -2.81 -3.03
CA LEU A 111 -11.38 -3.00 -4.47
C LEU A 111 -10.38 -2.11 -5.21
N ARG A 112 -9.97 -2.54 -6.39
CA ARG A 112 -8.99 -1.80 -7.20
C ARG A 112 -9.49 -0.39 -7.55
N GLU A 113 -10.75 -0.25 -7.88
CA GLU A 113 -11.41 1.02 -8.21
C GLU A 113 -11.47 2.01 -7.03
N GLU A 114 -11.35 1.54 -5.80
CA GLU A 114 -11.33 2.40 -4.60
C GLU A 114 -9.93 3.00 -4.35
N LEU A 115 -8.88 2.37 -4.88
CA LEU A 115 -7.50 2.74 -4.56
C LEU A 115 -7.12 4.13 -5.08
N LEU A 116 -7.63 4.54 -6.25
CA LEU A 116 -7.36 5.87 -6.80
C LEU A 116 -7.88 6.97 -5.86
N ASP A 117 -9.10 6.82 -5.37
CA ASP A 117 -9.69 7.79 -4.43
C ASP A 117 -8.96 7.76 -3.08
N MET A 118 -8.63 6.56 -2.59
CA MET A 118 -7.96 6.39 -1.29
C MET A 118 -6.56 7.02 -1.26
N TYR A 119 -5.82 6.92 -2.35
CA TYR A 119 -4.44 7.42 -2.46
C TYR A 119 -4.33 8.70 -3.31
N HIS A 120 -5.45 9.35 -3.60
CA HIS A 120 -5.51 10.55 -4.43
C HIS A 120 -4.50 11.61 -4.00
N ASP A 121 -4.39 11.90 -2.71
CA ASP A 121 -3.53 12.94 -2.14
C ASP A 121 -2.02 12.60 -2.12
N PHE A 122 -1.63 11.48 -2.72
CA PHE A 122 -0.25 11.00 -2.71
C PHE A 122 0.30 10.81 -4.13
N GLY A 123 0.08 11.82 -4.96
CA GLY A 123 0.59 11.90 -6.33
C GLY A 123 -0.46 12.17 -7.40
N PRO A 124 -1.60 11.44 -7.44
CA PRO A 124 -2.66 11.70 -8.43
C PRO A 124 -3.21 13.13 -8.41
N ASP A 125 -3.29 13.78 -7.25
CA ASP A 125 -3.74 15.18 -7.09
C ASP A 125 -2.82 16.21 -7.76
N GLU A 126 -1.53 15.91 -7.89
CA GLU A 126 -0.53 16.76 -8.54
C GLU A 126 -0.25 16.32 -9.99
N ALA A 127 -0.97 15.34 -10.53
CA ALA A 127 -0.66 14.74 -11.81
C ALA A 127 -0.89 15.70 -12.99
N ILE A 128 0.12 15.82 -13.85
CA ILE A 128 0.00 16.51 -15.16
C ILE A 128 -0.55 15.56 -16.25
N ALA A 129 -0.53 14.25 -15.99
CA ALA A 129 -1.19 13.21 -16.76
C ALA A 129 -1.55 12.06 -15.81
N LEU A 130 -2.77 11.53 -15.93
CA LEU A 130 -3.30 10.44 -15.12
C LEU A 130 -4.01 9.45 -16.03
N HIS A 131 -3.73 8.16 -15.81
CA HIS A 131 -4.48 7.06 -16.40
C HIS A 131 -5.27 6.38 -15.26
N GLU A 132 -6.55 6.74 -15.13
CA GLU A 132 -7.41 6.36 -14.01
C GLU A 132 -7.50 4.85 -13.83
N ASP A 133 -7.70 4.07 -14.90
CA ASP A 133 -7.84 2.62 -14.83
C ASP A 133 -6.62 1.89 -14.25
N SER A 134 -5.42 2.44 -14.39
CA SER A 134 -4.20 1.82 -13.87
C SER A 134 -3.62 2.53 -12.66
N MET A 135 -4.12 3.72 -12.30
CA MET A 135 -3.46 4.63 -11.36
C MET A 135 -2.03 5.02 -11.78
N SER A 136 -1.69 4.91 -13.06
CA SER A 136 -0.41 5.43 -13.55
C SER A 136 -0.51 6.93 -13.74
N TYR A 137 0.48 7.66 -13.29
CA TYR A 137 0.45 9.11 -13.39
C TYR A 137 1.85 9.71 -13.63
N VAL A 138 1.86 10.97 -14.05
CA VAL A 138 3.08 11.76 -14.23
C VAL A 138 2.97 13.02 -13.42
N VAL A 139 3.98 13.34 -12.62
CA VAL A 139 4.07 14.60 -11.90
C VAL A 139 5.34 15.35 -12.26
N GLN A 140 5.29 16.68 -12.20
CA GLN A 140 6.44 17.55 -12.35
C GLN A 140 7.11 17.72 -10.98
N LEU A 141 8.28 17.09 -10.78
CA LEU A 141 9.00 17.18 -9.50
C LEU A 141 9.74 18.52 -9.34
N ALA A 142 10.38 18.98 -10.40
CA ALA A 142 11.13 20.23 -10.50
C ALA A 142 11.33 20.60 -11.97
N ASP A 143 11.88 21.77 -12.27
CA ASP A 143 12.22 22.15 -13.64
C ASP A 143 13.13 21.10 -14.29
N GLY A 144 12.67 20.56 -15.43
CA GLY A 144 13.37 19.52 -16.18
C GLY A 144 13.24 18.09 -15.63
N TYR A 145 12.56 17.87 -14.47
CA TYR A 145 12.42 16.55 -13.88
C TYR A 145 10.96 16.14 -13.74
N ARG A 146 10.61 14.97 -14.27
CA ARG A 146 9.29 14.36 -14.13
C ARG A 146 9.41 12.97 -13.51
N LEU A 147 8.48 12.66 -12.63
CA LEU A 147 8.25 11.31 -12.14
C LEU A 147 7.16 10.65 -12.99
N PHE A 148 7.47 9.50 -13.56
CA PHE A 148 6.52 8.61 -14.19
C PHE A 148 6.25 7.47 -13.21
N ALA A 149 5.13 7.52 -12.55
CA ALA A 149 4.65 6.48 -11.64
C ALA A 149 3.81 5.50 -12.48
N LEU A 150 4.41 4.37 -12.84
CA LEU A 150 3.78 3.38 -13.70
C LEU A 150 3.30 2.19 -12.87
N ASN A 151 2.01 1.96 -12.87
CA ASN A 151 1.40 0.77 -12.29
C ASN A 151 1.14 -0.24 -13.42
N ASP A 152 1.95 -1.28 -13.48
CA ASP A 152 1.86 -2.37 -14.44
C ASP A 152 1.14 -3.61 -13.88
N ASP A 153 0.61 -3.50 -12.65
CA ASP A 153 -0.13 -4.56 -12.00
C ASP A 153 -1.51 -4.73 -12.65
N ARG A 154 -1.66 -5.83 -13.37
CA ARG A 154 -2.93 -6.25 -13.96
C ARG A 154 -3.43 -7.50 -13.28
N ASN A 155 -4.31 -7.33 -12.32
CA ASN A 155 -5.10 -8.44 -11.81
C ASN A 155 -6.31 -8.66 -12.74
N HIS A 156 -6.09 -9.37 -13.85
CA HIS A 156 -7.17 -9.75 -14.75
C HIS A 156 -7.91 -10.97 -14.18
N GLU A 157 -9.20 -10.81 -13.95
CA GLU A 157 -10.16 -11.89 -13.67
C GLU A 157 -9.78 -12.82 -12.51
N GLY A 158 -9.32 -12.26 -11.38
CA GLY A 158 -9.06 -13.06 -10.17
C GLY A 158 -7.80 -13.93 -10.24
N LYS A 159 -6.94 -13.72 -11.21
CA LYS A 159 -5.61 -14.35 -11.28
C LYS A 159 -4.55 -13.30 -11.00
N SER A 160 -3.79 -13.48 -9.93
CA SER A 160 -2.55 -12.76 -9.74
C SER A 160 -1.62 -13.09 -10.91
N GLY A 161 -1.27 -12.13 -11.71
CA GLY A 161 -0.38 -12.31 -12.83
C GLY A 161 0.41 -11.06 -13.09
N PHE A 162 1.71 -11.20 -13.21
CA PHE A 162 2.54 -10.13 -13.76
C PHE A 162 2.05 -9.81 -15.15
N SER A 163 1.77 -8.54 -15.43
CA SER A 163 1.53 -8.12 -16.80
C SER A 163 2.80 -8.36 -17.60
N LYS A 164 2.68 -9.04 -18.73
CA LYS A 164 3.72 -8.94 -19.74
C LYS A 164 3.67 -7.51 -20.25
N VAL A 165 4.69 -6.74 -19.96
CA VAL A 165 4.91 -5.46 -20.62
C VAL A 165 5.05 -5.79 -22.12
N CYS A 166 4.10 -5.32 -22.92
CA CYS A 166 4.19 -5.38 -24.38
C CYS A 166 4.93 -4.15 -24.90
#